data_2171873d97aca101e1079ab7af7c8933
#
_entry.id   2171873d97aca101e1079ab7af7c8933
#
_cell.length_a   1.000
_cell.length_b   1.000
_cell.length_c   1.000
_cell.angle_alpha   90.00
_cell.angle_beta   90.00
_cell.angle_gamma   90.00
#
_symmetry.space_group_name_H-M   'P 1'
#
loop_
_entity.id
_entity.type
_entity.pdbx_description
1 polymer ?
#
loop_
_entity_poly.entity_id
_entity_poly.type
_entity_poly.pdbx_seq_one_letter_code
_entity_poly.pdbx_strand_id
1 'polypeptide(L)'
;GFLWATVLAEHRLRDRLPSEWEGRDVQVVGVVASLPHGFERGERFAFDVEAVETPGARLPRRIMLSWYHGWLEDEWRDGLAIRPAERWRFTVRLKRPHGNANPHGFDYEAWLFERGLRATGYVRPRAVAQRLDDFVARPAYVIERLRDRLRRSFSEALGDAPARPDALTEPLKLAA
;
A
#
# COMPACT_ATOMS: atom_id res chain seq x y z
N GLY A 1 -24.27 3.62 -24.66
CA GLY A 1 -23.84 3.71 -23.25
C GLY A 1 -23.66 2.37 -22.54
N PHE A 2 -24.61 1.43 -22.65
CA PHE A 2 -24.58 0.18 -21.85
C PHE A 2 -23.45 -0.78 -22.23
N LEU A 3 -23.16 -0.97 -23.50
CA LEU A 3 -22.09 -1.85 -23.98
C LEU A 3 -20.70 -1.47 -23.43
N TRP A 4 -20.42 -0.19 -23.34
CA TRP A 4 -19.16 0.33 -22.77
C TRP A 4 -19.04 0.03 -21.28
N ALA A 5 -20.12 0.21 -20.53
CA ALA A 5 -20.14 -0.08 -19.10
C ALA A 5 -19.94 -1.58 -18.82
N THR A 6 -20.53 -2.45 -19.62
CA THR A 6 -20.40 -3.90 -19.49
C THR A 6 -18.97 -4.36 -19.80
N VAL A 7 -18.37 -3.87 -20.88
CA VAL A 7 -16.99 -4.20 -21.25
C VAL A 7 -15.99 -3.72 -20.20
N LEU A 8 -16.18 -2.51 -19.67
CA LEU A 8 -15.34 -1.98 -18.57
C LEU A 8 -15.54 -2.78 -17.28
N ALA A 9 -16.77 -3.17 -16.96
CA ALA A 9 -17.05 -3.99 -15.79
C ALA A 9 -16.42 -5.38 -15.92
N GLU A 10 -16.54 -6.04 -17.07
CA GLU A 10 -15.90 -7.33 -17.33
C GLU A 10 -14.38 -7.24 -17.26
N HIS A 11 -13.78 -6.19 -17.83
CA HIS A 11 -12.33 -5.99 -17.78
C HIS A 11 -11.85 -5.79 -16.35
N ARG A 12 -12.59 -5.03 -15.54
CA ARG A 12 -12.29 -4.83 -14.11
C ARG A 12 -12.51 -6.09 -13.27
N LEU A 13 -13.48 -6.93 -13.61
CA LEU A 13 -13.75 -8.18 -12.91
C LEU A 13 -12.75 -9.29 -13.25
N ARG A 14 -12.13 -9.24 -14.43
CA ARG A 14 -11.06 -10.16 -14.83
C ARG A 14 -9.71 -9.84 -14.18
N ASP A 15 -9.50 -8.60 -13.73
CA ASP A 15 -8.27 -8.16 -13.06
C ASP A 15 -8.28 -8.60 -11.59
N ARG A 16 -8.15 -9.90 -11.34
CA ARG A 16 -8.07 -10.48 -9.99
C ARG A 16 -6.93 -11.48 -9.89
N LEU A 17 -6.46 -11.70 -8.65
CA LEU A 17 -5.44 -12.71 -8.37
C LEU A 17 -6.01 -14.11 -8.62
N PRO A 18 -5.41 -14.94 -9.52
CA PRO A 18 -5.81 -16.33 -9.68
C PRO A 18 -5.53 -17.11 -8.39
N SER A 19 -6.39 -18.09 -8.06
CA SER A 19 -6.25 -18.89 -6.82
C SER A 19 -4.94 -19.66 -6.74
N GLU A 20 -4.43 -20.08 -7.87
CA GLU A 20 -3.17 -20.81 -8.00
C GLU A 20 -1.93 -20.01 -7.56
N TRP A 21 -2.02 -18.67 -7.58
CA TRP A 21 -0.94 -17.76 -7.17
C TRP A 21 -1.11 -17.19 -5.76
N GLU A 22 -2.21 -17.53 -5.11
CA GLU A 22 -2.45 -17.12 -3.73
C GLU A 22 -1.49 -17.85 -2.78
N GLY A 23 -0.82 -17.10 -1.90
CA GLY A 23 0.13 -17.63 -0.93
C GLY A 23 1.48 -18.09 -1.51
N ARG A 24 1.72 -17.89 -2.80
CA ARG A 24 3.02 -18.16 -3.44
C ARG A 24 3.87 -16.93 -3.52
N ASP A 25 5.18 -17.13 -3.54
CA ASP A 25 6.15 -16.05 -3.72
C ASP A 25 6.26 -15.72 -5.22
N VAL A 26 6.06 -14.45 -5.56
CA VAL A 26 6.11 -13.96 -6.93
C VAL A 26 7.01 -12.74 -7.01
N GLN A 27 7.87 -12.71 -8.01
CA GLN A 27 8.74 -11.57 -8.28
C GLN A 27 8.06 -10.60 -9.23
N VAL A 28 8.01 -9.33 -8.84
CA VAL A 28 7.31 -8.25 -9.55
C VAL A 28 8.15 -7.00 -9.66
N VAL A 29 7.94 -6.28 -10.75
CA VAL A 29 8.43 -4.91 -10.94
C VAL A 29 7.24 -3.98 -11.06
N GLY A 30 7.31 -2.83 -10.41
CA GLY A 30 6.24 -1.85 -10.47
C GLY A 30 6.58 -0.57 -9.73
N VAL A 31 5.58 0.29 -9.60
CA VAL A 31 5.74 1.64 -9.04
C VAL A 31 4.89 1.81 -7.78
N VAL A 32 5.47 2.48 -6.78
CA VAL A 32 4.74 2.89 -5.57
C VAL A 32 3.73 3.96 -5.94
N ALA A 33 2.44 3.60 -5.89
CA ALA A 33 1.34 4.39 -6.45
C ALA A 33 0.59 5.23 -5.42
N SER A 34 0.91 5.12 -4.14
CA SER A 34 0.31 5.92 -3.07
C SER A 34 1.35 6.35 -2.05
N LEU A 35 0.97 7.34 -1.24
CA LEU A 35 1.73 7.69 -0.05
C LEU A 35 1.79 6.47 0.88
N PRO A 36 2.99 6.04 1.33
CA PRO A 36 3.10 4.99 2.33
C PRO A 36 2.48 5.41 3.66
N HIS A 37 1.69 4.51 4.22
CA HIS A 37 1.11 4.68 5.55
C HIS A 37 1.85 3.81 6.55
N GLY A 38 2.54 4.46 7.49
CA GLY A 38 3.22 3.77 8.59
C GLY A 38 2.22 3.10 9.55
N PHE A 39 2.59 1.95 10.08
CA PHE A 39 1.96 1.28 11.21
C PHE A 39 3.07 0.73 12.11
N GLU A 40 2.73 0.22 13.31
CA GLU A 40 3.72 -0.15 14.35
C GLU A 40 4.91 -0.99 13.85
N ARG A 41 4.70 -1.82 12.82
CA ARG A 41 5.70 -2.78 12.34
C ARG A 41 6.05 -2.65 10.87
N GLY A 42 5.72 -1.53 10.24
CA GLY A 42 6.00 -1.38 8.82
C GLY A 42 5.25 -0.27 8.13
N GLU A 43 5.22 -0.37 6.82
CA GLU A 43 4.55 0.56 5.93
C GLU A 43 3.61 -0.18 4.98
N ARG A 44 2.50 0.46 4.64
CA ARG A 44 1.53 -0.05 3.67
C ARG A 44 1.32 0.95 2.55
N PHE A 45 1.35 0.47 1.32
CA PHE A 45 1.23 1.31 0.12
C PHE A 45 0.56 0.56 -1.02
N ALA A 46 -0.06 1.31 -1.93
CA ALA A 46 -0.52 0.78 -3.21
C ALA A 46 0.67 0.65 -4.17
N PHE A 47 0.69 -0.43 -4.92
CA PHE A 47 1.74 -0.76 -5.86
C PHE A 47 1.14 -1.09 -7.22
N ASP A 48 1.53 -0.35 -8.25
CA ASP A 48 1.11 -0.59 -9.62
C ASP A 48 2.11 -1.55 -10.28
N VAL A 49 1.66 -2.76 -10.58
CA VAL A 49 2.46 -3.81 -11.20
C VAL A 49 2.68 -3.49 -12.67
N GLU A 50 3.93 -3.33 -13.08
CA GLU A 50 4.33 -3.10 -14.48
C GLU A 50 4.78 -4.40 -15.17
N ALA A 51 5.47 -5.28 -14.43
CA ALA A 51 5.91 -6.57 -14.93
C ALA A 51 5.88 -7.64 -13.83
N VAL A 52 5.62 -8.87 -14.25
CA VAL A 52 5.70 -10.07 -13.41
C VAL A 52 6.86 -10.90 -13.94
N GLU A 53 7.92 -11.06 -13.15
CA GLU A 53 9.13 -11.77 -13.58
C GLU A 53 9.06 -13.28 -13.32
N THR A 54 8.13 -13.72 -12.46
CA THR A 54 7.90 -15.16 -12.23
C THR A 54 7.16 -15.76 -13.43
N PRO A 55 7.75 -16.77 -14.12
CA PRO A 55 7.13 -17.39 -15.30
C PRO A 55 5.73 -17.94 -15.02
N GLY A 56 4.79 -17.62 -15.89
CA GLY A 56 3.40 -18.09 -15.82
C GLY A 56 2.54 -17.38 -14.78
N ALA A 57 3.12 -16.55 -13.91
CA ALA A 57 2.35 -15.82 -12.91
C ALA A 57 1.54 -14.68 -13.56
N ARG A 58 0.29 -14.54 -13.10
CA ARG A 58 -0.59 -13.45 -13.48
C ARG A 58 -1.06 -12.73 -12.25
N LEU A 59 -0.84 -11.43 -12.21
CA LEU A 59 -1.19 -10.58 -11.08
C LEU A 59 -2.09 -9.44 -11.51
N PRO A 60 -2.93 -8.93 -10.59
CA PRO A 60 -3.67 -7.70 -10.81
C PRO A 60 -2.73 -6.52 -11.04
N ARG A 61 -3.22 -5.54 -11.81
CA ARG A 61 -2.44 -4.32 -12.12
C ARG A 61 -2.14 -3.48 -10.88
N ARG A 62 -3.01 -3.49 -9.87
CA ARG A 62 -2.84 -2.72 -8.65
C ARG A 62 -3.09 -3.60 -7.44
N ILE A 63 -2.11 -3.62 -6.55
CA ILE A 63 -2.09 -4.42 -5.34
C ILE A 63 -1.77 -3.56 -4.12
N MET A 64 -2.21 -4.00 -2.93
CA MET A 64 -1.83 -3.38 -1.66
C MET A 64 -0.71 -4.20 -1.04
N LEU A 65 0.43 -3.58 -0.80
CA LEU A 65 1.58 -4.22 -0.16
C LEU A 65 1.82 -3.67 1.24
N SER A 66 2.16 -4.56 2.16
CA SER A 66 2.73 -4.23 3.45
C SER A 66 4.20 -4.61 3.45
N TRP A 67 5.05 -3.70 3.85
CA TRP A 67 6.47 -3.98 4.07
C TRP A 67 6.74 -3.92 5.56
N TYR A 68 7.05 -5.07 6.14
CA TYR A 68 7.34 -5.19 7.56
C TYR A 68 8.81 -4.89 7.81
N HIS A 69 9.09 -4.01 8.76
CA HIS A 69 10.43 -3.80 9.28
C HIS A 69 10.80 -4.96 10.22
N GLY A 70 12.06 -5.41 10.20
CA GLY A 70 12.49 -6.60 10.89
C GLY A 70 12.25 -6.57 12.41
N TRP A 71 12.09 -7.75 13.00
CA TRP A 71 11.89 -7.95 14.46
C TRP A 71 13.18 -7.71 15.27
N LEU A 72 14.32 -7.58 14.60
CA LEU A 72 15.62 -7.32 15.21
C LEU A 72 16.00 -5.88 14.92
N GLU A 73 16.26 -5.10 15.96
CA GLU A 73 16.60 -3.67 15.91
C GLU A 73 17.82 -3.35 15.03
N ASP A 74 18.68 -4.33 14.74
CA ASP A 74 19.85 -4.19 13.89
C ASP A 74 19.58 -4.27 12.37
N GLU A 75 18.37 -4.60 11.93
CA GLU A 75 18.00 -4.65 10.50
C GLU A 75 17.28 -3.39 10.00
N TRP A 76 17.35 -2.28 10.71
CA TRP A 76 17.06 -0.98 10.13
C TRP A 76 18.11 -0.75 9.04
N ARG A 77 17.77 -1.16 7.83
CA ARG A 77 18.52 -0.70 6.66
C ARG A 77 18.27 0.79 6.54
N ASP A 78 19.17 1.54 7.15
CA ASP A 78 19.27 2.98 7.00
C ASP A 78 19.07 3.36 5.54
N GLY A 79 18.02 4.11 5.25
CA GLY A 79 17.82 4.76 3.97
C GLY A 79 16.85 4.13 2.97
N LEU A 80 16.14 3.04 3.26
CA LEU A 80 15.14 2.48 2.36
C LEU A 80 13.70 2.90 2.68
N ALA A 81 13.49 4.15 3.12
CA ALA A 81 12.13 4.70 3.18
C ALA A 81 11.52 4.70 1.77
N ILE A 82 10.44 3.94 1.61
CA ILE A 82 9.70 3.89 0.36
C ILE A 82 9.03 5.23 0.10
N ARG A 83 9.13 5.70 -1.13
CA ARG A 83 8.51 6.97 -1.56
C ARG A 83 7.57 6.75 -2.74
N PRO A 84 6.51 7.54 -2.84
CA PRO A 84 5.65 7.51 -4.02
C PRO A 84 6.45 7.77 -5.30
N ALA A 85 6.05 7.15 -6.38
CA ALA A 85 6.67 7.24 -7.70
C ALA A 85 8.03 6.55 -7.85
N GLU A 86 8.53 5.83 -6.85
CA GLU A 86 9.71 4.99 -7.03
C GLU A 86 9.34 3.68 -7.72
N ARG A 87 10.22 3.20 -8.61
CA ARG A 87 10.10 1.87 -9.22
C ARG A 87 10.93 0.88 -8.45
N TRP A 88 10.30 -0.23 -8.08
CA TRP A 88 10.92 -1.27 -7.29
C TRP A 88 10.74 -2.66 -7.91
N ARG A 89 11.69 -3.53 -7.64
CA ARG A 89 11.57 -4.98 -7.79
C ARG A 89 11.40 -5.59 -6.42
N PHE A 90 10.30 -6.34 -6.24
CA PHE A 90 9.99 -7.03 -5.00
C PHE A 90 9.70 -8.51 -5.22
N THR A 91 10.02 -9.33 -4.23
CA THR A 91 9.38 -10.64 -4.07
C THR A 91 8.23 -10.49 -3.10
N VAL A 92 7.03 -10.80 -3.55
CA VAL A 92 5.80 -10.59 -2.78
C VAL A 92 5.03 -11.89 -2.60
N ARG A 93 4.26 -11.98 -1.51
CA ARG A 93 3.28 -13.03 -1.31
C ARG A 93 1.91 -12.38 -1.18
N LEU A 94 1.00 -12.78 -2.04
CA LEU A 94 -0.30 -12.14 -2.20
C LEU A 94 -1.44 -13.04 -1.74
N LYS A 95 -2.52 -12.41 -1.31
CA LYS A 95 -3.81 -13.02 -0.99
C LYS A 95 -4.92 -12.24 -1.70
N ARG A 96 -6.01 -12.94 -2.01
CA ARG A 96 -7.24 -12.26 -2.40
C ARG A 96 -7.75 -11.42 -1.24
N PRO A 97 -8.36 -10.27 -1.50
CA PRO A 97 -9.09 -9.56 -0.46
C PRO A 97 -10.21 -10.46 0.07
N HIS A 98 -10.20 -10.73 1.36
CA HIS A 98 -11.30 -11.38 2.06
C HIS A 98 -11.86 -10.36 3.04
N GLY A 99 -13.09 -9.92 2.82
CA GLY A 99 -13.82 -9.11 3.77
C GLY A 99 -14.28 -9.97 4.93
N ASN A 100 -14.00 -9.56 6.17
CA ASN A 100 -14.78 -10.04 7.28
C ASN A 100 -16.14 -9.35 7.19
N ALA A 101 -17.19 -10.14 6.93
CA ALA A 101 -18.56 -9.66 6.94
C ALA A 101 -18.95 -9.25 8.37
N ASN A 102 -18.63 -8.02 8.74
CA ASN A 102 -19.12 -7.41 9.96
C ASN A 102 -20.38 -6.61 9.61
N PRO A 103 -21.58 -7.02 10.03
CA PRO A 103 -22.85 -6.42 9.60
C PRO A 103 -22.96 -4.92 9.85
N HIS A 104 -22.09 -4.35 10.69
CA HIS A 104 -22.07 -2.92 11.04
C HIS A 104 -20.65 -2.33 11.02
N GLY A 105 -19.67 -3.02 10.40
CA GLY A 105 -18.27 -2.60 10.34
C GLY A 105 -17.88 -2.01 8.99
N PHE A 106 -16.69 -1.45 8.94
CA PHE A 106 -16.06 -0.97 7.72
C PHE A 106 -15.86 -2.10 6.72
N ASP A 107 -16.47 -2.01 5.53
CA ASP A 107 -16.28 -2.96 4.44
C ASP A 107 -14.93 -2.72 3.76
N TYR A 108 -13.93 -3.43 4.24
CA TYR A 108 -12.56 -3.33 3.73
C TYR A 108 -12.44 -3.83 2.28
N GLU A 109 -13.26 -4.80 1.89
CA GLU A 109 -13.24 -5.34 0.53
C GLU A 109 -13.81 -4.34 -0.47
N ALA A 110 -14.96 -3.73 -0.17
CA ALA A 110 -15.53 -2.66 -0.97
C ALA A 110 -14.56 -1.47 -1.10
N TRP A 111 -13.91 -1.09 0.00
CA TRP A 111 -12.92 -0.01 0.01
C TRP A 111 -11.70 -0.30 -0.89
N LEU A 112 -11.18 -1.54 -0.88
CA LEU A 112 -10.13 -1.96 -1.78
C LEU A 112 -10.61 -1.95 -3.24
N PHE A 113 -11.82 -2.46 -3.46
CA PHE A 113 -12.43 -2.54 -4.77
C PHE A 113 -12.60 -1.15 -5.42
N GLU A 114 -13.10 -0.16 -4.68
CA GLU A 114 -13.23 1.21 -5.14
C GLU A 114 -11.90 1.83 -5.57
N ARG A 115 -10.82 1.48 -4.87
CA ARG A 115 -9.45 1.94 -5.19
C ARG A 115 -8.75 1.14 -6.27
N GLY A 116 -9.43 0.16 -6.87
CA GLY A 116 -8.87 -0.73 -7.88
C GLY A 116 -7.85 -1.73 -7.34
N LEU A 117 -7.76 -1.89 -6.02
CA LEU A 117 -6.87 -2.83 -5.36
C LEU A 117 -7.49 -4.23 -5.40
N ARG A 118 -6.85 -5.16 -6.10
CA ARG A 118 -7.42 -6.48 -6.40
C ARG A 118 -6.73 -7.63 -5.67
N ALA A 119 -5.64 -7.34 -5.00
CA ALA A 119 -4.95 -8.25 -4.11
C ALA A 119 -4.30 -7.47 -2.97
N THR A 120 -4.12 -8.14 -1.85
CA THR A 120 -3.35 -7.65 -0.70
C THR A 120 -2.20 -8.61 -0.43
N GLY A 121 -1.12 -8.12 0.14
CA GLY A 121 0.00 -8.97 0.47
C GLY A 121 1.12 -8.25 1.16
N TYR A 122 2.27 -8.89 1.18
CA TYR A 122 3.46 -8.34 1.83
C TYR A 122 4.72 -8.63 1.03
N VAL A 123 5.70 -7.75 1.20
CA VAL A 123 7.06 -7.95 0.69
C VAL A 123 7.75 -9.00 1.56
N ARG A 124 8.33 -10.01 0.93
CA ARG A 124 8.97 -11.12 1.64
C ARG A 124 10.18 -10.65 2.43
N PRO A 125 10.22 -10.93 3.75
CA PRO A 125 11.41 -10.68 4.55
C PRO A 125 12.61 -11.45 3.97
N ARG A 126 13.79 -10.86 3.97
CA ARG A 126 15.04 -11.45 3.46
C ARG A 126 15.07 -11.73 1.96
N ALA A 127 14.01 -11.39 1.21
CA ALA A 127 14.06 -11.44 -0.24
C ALA A 127 14.66 -10.15 -0.81
N VAL A 128 15.10 -10.23 -2.05
CA VAL A 128 15.70 -9.07 -2.73
C VAL A 128 14.63 -7.99 -2.93
N ALA A 129 14.79 -6.85 -2.25
CA ALA A 129 14.07 -5.62 -2.53
C ALA A 129 15.05 -4.67 -3.21
N GLN A 130 14.81 -4.33 -4.47
CA GLN A 130 15.71 -3.51 -5.26
C GLN A 130 14.97 -2.31 -5.82
N ARG A 131 15.44 -1.11 -5.49
CA ARG A 131 14.99 0.11 -6.14
C ARG A 131 15.65 0.22 -7.51
N LEU A 132 14.80 0.33 -8.54
CA LEU A 132 15.24 0.42 -9.94
C LEU A 132 15.30 1.87 -10.41
N ASP A 133 14.29 2.68 -10.05
CA ASP A 133 14.23 4.10 -10.37
C ASP A 133 13.76 4.91 -9.16
N ASP A 134 14.36 6.07 -8.96
CA ASP A 134 13.99 6.99 -7.88
C ASP A 134 12.70 7.76 -8.17
N PHE A 135 12.33 7.88 -9.46
CA PHE A 135 11.15 8.63 -9.85
C PHE A 135 10.64 8.28 -11.24
N VAL A 136 9.37 7.86 -11.29
CA VAL A 136 8.63 7.63 -12.53
C VAL A 136 7.69 8.81 -12.80
N ALA A 137 7.97 9.58 -13.84
CA ALA A 137 7.21 10.78 -14.19
C ALA A 137 5.89 10.44 -14.88
N ARG A 138 4.88 10.05 -14.11
CA ARG A 138 3.47 9.94 -14.56
C ARG A 138 2.60 10.91 -13.76
N PRO A 139 1.58 11.55 -14.35
CA PRO A 139 0.80 12.60 -13.67
C PRO A 139 0.25 12.18 -12.30
N ALA A 140 -0.31 10.96 -12.20
CA ALA A 140 -0.83 10.44 -10.96
C ALA A 140 0.26 10.31 -9.86
N TYR A 141 1.46 9.87 -10.23
CA TYR A 141 2.56 9.66 -9.30
C TYR A 141 3.23 10.99 -8.89
N VAL A 142 3.24 11.98 -9.80
CA VAL A 142 3.72 13.33 -9.49
C VAL A 142 2.90 13.96 -8.37
N ILE A 143 1.58 13.81 -8.42
CA ILE A 143 0.66 14.31 -7.38
C ILE A 143 0.98 13.65 -6.03
N GLU A 144 1.13 12.33 -5.99
CA GLU A 144 1.46 11.62 -4.76
C GLU A 144 2.85 12.00 -4.21
N ARG A 145 3.83 12.22 -5.10
CA ARG A 145 5.16 12.69 -4.70
C ARG A 145 5.12 14.12 -4.15
N LEU A 146 4.28 14.99 -4.70
CA LEU A 146 4.09 16.34 -4.18
C LEU A 146 3.45 16.32 -2.80
N ARG A 147 2.42 15.49 -2.60
CA ARG A 147 1.80 15.27 -1.28
C ARG A 147 2.82 14.79 -0.24
N ASP A 148 3.69 13.88 -0.62
CA ASP A 148 4.75 13.37 0.24
C ASP A 148 5.74 14.49 0.64
N ARG A 149 6.12 15.35 -0.30
CA ARG A 149 6.99 16.51 -0.01
C ARG A 149 6.32 17.49 0.94
N LEU A 150 5.08 17.87 0.66
CA LEU A 150 4.32 18.77 1.51
C LEU A 150 4.18 18.22 2.93
N ARG A 151 3.80 16.93 3.05
CA ARG A 151 3.68 16.29 4.37
C ARG A 151 4.97 16.36 5.17
N ARG A 152 6.12 16.08 4.54
CA ARG A 152 7.43 16.18 5.21
C ARG A 152 7.77 17.61 5.61
N SER A 153 7.60 18.59 4.71
CA SER A 153 7.80 19.99 5.04
C SER A 153 6.94 20.43 6.21
N PHE A 154 5.68 19.99 6.29
CA PHE A 154 4.83 20.30 7.43
C PHE A 154 5.31 19.61 8.72
N SER A 155 5.73 18.36 8.65
CA SER A 155 6.25 17.64 9.82
C SER A 155 7.54 18.27 10.33
N GLU A 156 8.42 18.70 9.44
CA GLU A 156 9.65 19.41 9.79
C GLU A 156 9.38 20.82 10.36
N ALA A 157 8.42 21.56 9.77
CA ALA A 157 8.08 22.92 10.21
C ALA A 157 7.32 22.97 11.53
N LEU A 158 6.49 21.96 11.83
CA LEU A 158 5.73 21.90 13.07
C LEU A 158 6.56 21.38 14.26
N GLY A 159 7.81 20.93 14.01
CA GLY A 159 8.63 20.25 15.00
C GLY A 159 7.86 19.09 15.60
N ASP A 160 8.53 18.09 16.10
CA ASP A 160 7.94 16.96 16.83
C ASP A 160 7.13 17.47 18.05
N ALA A 161 5.95 18.03 17.80
CA ALA A 161 5.00 18.28 18.87
C ALA A 161 4.49 16.91 19.29
N PRO A 162 4.85 16.43 20.51
CA PRO A 162 4.34 15.17 20.99
C PRO A 162 2.82 15.28 20.95
N ALA A 163 2.18 14.38 20.21
CA ALA A 163 0.74 14.21 20.29
C ALA A 163 0.41 13.97 21.77
N ARG A 164 -0.11 14.98 22.45
CA ARG A 164 -0.67 14.83 23.79
C ARG A 164 -1.96 14.06 23.66
N PRO A 165 -2.04 12.79 24.04
CA PRO A 165 -3.30 12.06 24.08
C PRO A 165 -4.22 12.52 25.21
N ASP A 166 -3.76 13.39 26.09
CA ASP A 166 -4.36 13.61 27.42
C ASP A 166 -5.28 14.84 27.50
N ALA A 167 -5.48 15.59 26.42
CA ALA A 167 -6.27 16.84 26.48
C ALA A 167 -7.81 16.66 26.42
N LEU A 168 -8.33 15.42 26.38
CA LEU A 168 -9.77 15.16 26.26
C LEU A 168 -10.38 14.33 27.40
N THR A 169 -9.67 14.14 28.51
CA THR A 169 -10.18 13.40 29.69
C THR A 169 -10.07 14.19 31.00
N GLU A 170 -10.43 15.47 31.00
CA GLU A 170 -10.79 16.11 32.28
C GLU A 170 -12.33 16.01 32.44
N PRO A 171 -12.81 15.24 33.44
CA PRO A 171 -14.21 15.31 33.79
C PRO A 171 -14.51 16.66 34.38
N LEU A 172 -15.49 17.37 33.82
CA LEU A 172 -16.09 18.55 34.43
C LEU A 172 -16.47 18.26 35.89
N LYS A 173 -15.69 18.75 36.83
CA LYS A 173 -16.13 18.82 38.23
C LYS A 173 -17.22 19.88 38.32
N LEU A 174 -18.48 19.41 38.32
CA LEU A 174 -19.58 20.25 38.82
C LEU A 174 -19.30 20.48 40.32
N ALA A 175 -19.02 21.73 40.65
CA ALA A 175 -19.07 22.22 42.02
C ALA A 175 -20.54 22.29 42.46
N ALA A 176 -20.83 21.60 43.55
CA ALA A 176 -22.05 21.77 44.34
C ALA A 176 -22.05 23.07 45.10
#